data_03149e0fe2df4d48efeba157f3a96d29
#
_entry.id   03149e0fe2df4d48efeba157f3a96d29
#
_cell.length_a   1.000
_cell.length_b   1.000
_cell.length_c   1.000
_cell.angle_alpha   90.00
_cell.angle_beta   90.00
_cell.angle_gamma   90.00
#
_symmetry.space_group_name_H-M   'P 1'
#
loop_
_entity.id
_entity.type
_entity.pdbx_description
1 polymer ?
#
loop_
_entity_poly.entity_id
_entity_poly.type
_entity_poly.pdbx_seq_one_letter_code
_entity_poly.pdbx_strand_id
1 'polypeptide(L)'
;MDIQEIKDKRIAVLLSGGVDSSVVVYEFARLGLHPNCFYIKIGPEEKEEWDCNSEEDLEMATAVAHRYGCKLQVIDCHKEYWDQVTSYTMEKVKAGFTPNPDVMCNRLIKFGAFDAKMGHDYDLIATGHYAQTEWIDGRKWLTTSPDPVKDQTDFLAQIYDWQLKKAIFPIGHYAKNEVREIAEQEHLINARRKDSQGICFLGNIDYNEYVRRYLGEQMGDIIELETGKKIGEHRGLWFHTIGQRKGLGLGGGPWFVVKKDVAQNILYVSHGYDPATAYKKDFPLHDFHFLTEGIKELPAKVTFKIRHTPEYHTATIEQLSDGKCLIHSTESIHGVAPGQFCVIYDEQHHRCFGSGEITL
;
A
#
# COMPACT_ATOMS: atom_id res chain seq x y z
N MET A 1 13.92 12.29 14.15
CA MET A 1 13.18 11.79 15.34
C MET A 1 13.75 12.49 16.59
N ASP A 2 12.92 13.17 17.37
CA ASP A 2 13.39 13.83 18.60
C ASP A 2 13.39 12.84 19.79
N ILE A 3 14.57 12.62 20.38
CA ILE A 3 14.74 11.70 21.51
C ILE A 3 13.93 12.14 22.73
N GLN A 4 13.73 13.44 22.94
CA GLN A 4 12.99 13.96 24.08
C GLN A 4 11.51 13.57 24.08
N GLU A 5 10.94 13.35 22.87
CA GLU A 5 9.55 12.95 22.71
C GLU A 5 9.33 11.45 22.95
N ILE A 6 10.38 10.64 22.81
CA ILE A 6 10.23 9.17 22.77
C ILE A 6 10.95 8.43 23.89
N LYS A 7 11.90 9.06 24.62
CA LYS A 7 12.77 8.38 25.61
C LYS A 7 12.00 7.69 26.75
N ASP A 8 10.85 8.25 27.14
CA ASP A 8 10.01 7.74 28.23
C ASP A 8 8.81 6.91 27.69
N LYS A 9 8.77 6.62 26.39
CA LYS A 9 7.69 5.87 25.74
C LYS A 9 8.03 4.40 25.62
N ARG A 10 7.05 3.56 25.81
CA ARG A 10 7.14 2.13 25.49
C ARG A 10 6.93 1.97 23.98
N ILE A 11 7.96 1.51 23.29
CA ILE A 11 7.98 1.46 21.82
C ILE A 11 7.99 0.01 21.38
N ALA A 12 7.07 -0.33 20.46
CA ALA A 12 7.08 -1.55 19.69
C ALA A 12 7.65 -1.28 18.29
N VAL A 13 8.64 -2.06 17.85
CA VAL A 13 9.18 -1.99 16.48
C VAL A 13 8.70 -3.18 15.68
N LEU A 14 8.02 -2.96 14.57
CA LEU A 14 7.66 -4.03 13.63
C LEU A 14 8.87 -4.35 12.74
N LEU A 15 9.52 -5.46 13.02
CA LEU A 15 10.77 -5.91 12.40
C LEU A 15 10.51 -7.10 11.46
N SER A 16 10.51 -6.83 10.16
CA SER A 16 10.20 -7.84 9.11
C SER A 16 11.41 -8.61 8.59
N GLY A 17 12.63 -8.31 9.06
CA GLY A 17 13.88 -8.88 8.49
C GLY A 17 14.36 -8.16 7.22
N GLY A 18 13.60 -7.24 6.67
CA GLY A 18 14.02 -6.36 5.57
C GLY A 18 14.97 -5.25 6.03
N VAL A 19 15.70 -4.66 5.08
CA VAL A 19 16.72 -3.61 5.35
C VAL A 19 16.10 -2.42 6.08
N ASP A 20 14.96 -1.94 5.61
CA ASP A 20 14.31 -0.73 6.13
C ASP A 20 13.95 -0.88 7.61
N SER A 21 13.29 -1.98 7.99
CA SER A 21 12.94 -2.27 9.37
C SER A 21 14.17 -2.52 10.27
N SER A 22 15.27 -3.01 9.70
CA SER A 22 16.53 -3.20 10.42
C SER A 22 17.22 -1.88 10.74
N VAL A 23 17.18 -0.92 9.80
CA VAL A 23 17.69 0.44 10.04
C VAL A 23 16.81 1.17 11.08
N VAL A 24 15.50 0.89 11.17
CA VAL A 24 14.67 1.40 12.28
C VAL A 24 15.22 0.96 13.64
N VAL A 25 15.59 -0.31 13.80
CA VAL A 25 16.19 -0.80 15.06
C VAL A 25 17.53 -0.12 15.35
N TYR A 26 18.38 0.04 14.33
CA TYR A 26 19.63 0.78 14.44
C TYR A 26 19.39 2.24 14.90
N GLU A 27 18.42 2.95 14.34
CA GLU A 27 18.11 4.34 14.72
C GLU A 27 17.75 4.47 16.20
N PHE A 28 17.02 3.51 16.77
CA PHE A 28 16.78 3.47 18.21
C PHE A 28 18.05 3.16 19.01
N ALA A 29 18.81 2.16 18.57
CA ALA A 29 20.06 1.78 19.25
C ALA A 29 21.09 2.93 19.27
N ARG A 30 21.20 3.71 18.20
CA ARG A 30 22.04 4.91 18.10
C ARG A 30 21.66 5.98 19.13
N LEU A 31 20.39 6.02 19.53
CA LEU A 31 19.88 6.90 20.58
C LEU A 31 19.97 6.28 21.97
N GLY A 32 20.58 5.09 22.11
CA GLY A 32 20.67 4.35 23.38
C GLY A 32 19.36 3.72 23.83
N LEU A 33 18.41 3.52 22.90
CA LEU A 33 17.12 2.91 23.18
C LEU A 33 17.10 1.46 22.65
N HIS A 34 16.49 0.55 23.42
CA HIS A 34 16.37 -0.86 23.07
C HIS A 34 14.89 -1.28 23.10
N PRO A 35 14.09 -0.91 22.08
CA PRO A 35 12.67 -1.22 22.06
C PRO A 35 12.40 -2.72 21.90
N ASN A 36 11.18 -3.14 22.24
CA ASN A 36 10.74 -4.49 21.91
C ASN A 36 10.44 -4.59 20.42
N CYS A 37 11.00 -5.60 19.78
CA CYS A 37 10.79 -5.89 18.36
C CYS A 37 9.76 -6.98 18.19
N PHE A 38 8.97 -6.89 17.14
CA PHE A 38 7.91 -7.84 16.82
C PHE A 38 7.99 -8.26 15.35
N TYR A 39 8.05 -9.55 15.12
CA TYR A 39 7.87 -10.14 13.80
C TYR A 39 6.40 -10.55 13.68
N ILE A 40 5.66 -9.94 12.75
CA ILE A 40 4.28 -10.31 12.47
C ILE A 40 4.31 -11.49 11.50
N LYS A 41 3.89 -12.66 11.99
CA LYS A 41 3.76 -13.85 11.16
C LYS A 41 2.39 -13.82 10.48
N ILE A 42 2.43 -13.80 9.15
CA ILE A 42 1.29 -13.96 8.25
C ILE A 42 1.71 -14.95 7.16
N GLY A 43 0.78 -15.58 6.50
CA GLY A 43 1.09 -16.57 5.48
C GLY A 43 0.19 -17.81 5.63
N PRO A 44 0.25 -18.81 4.76
CA PRO A 44 -0.58 -20.01 4.86
C PRO A 44 -0.25 -20.83 6.11
N GLU A 45 -1.25 -21.43 6.74
CA GLU A 45 -1.10 -22.29 7.94
C GLU A 45 -0.34 -23.58 7.63
N GLU A 46 -0.53 -24.13 6.44
CA GLU A 46 0.12 -25.37 6.04
C GLU A 46 1.37 -25.07 5.21
N LYS A 47 2.36 -25.97 5.31
CA LYS A 47 3.58 -25.99 4.48
C LYS A 47 3.23 -26.34 3.01
N GLU A 48 2.26 -25.68 2.44
CA GLU A 48 2.10 -25.72 1.00
C GLU A 48 3.27 -24.96 0.38
N GLU A 49 3.80 -25.47 -0.72
CA GLU A 49 4.95 -25.06 -1.52
C GLU A 49 4.98 -23.55 -1.93
N TRP A 50 4.79 -22.70 -0.95
CA TRP A 50 5.06 -21.29 -1.10
C TRP A 50 6.54 -21.11 -0.78
N ASP A 51 7.28 -20.59 -1.71
CA ASP A 51 8.66 -20.09 -1.50
C ASP A 51 8.59 -18.83 -0.62
N CYS A 52 8.05 -19.03 0.58
CA CYS A 52 7.83 -18.00 1.57
C CYS A 52 9.15 -17.85 2.33
N ASN A 53 9.88 -16.78 2.08
CA ASN A 53 11.11 -16.43 2.80
C ASN A 53 10.88 -16.16 4.31
N SER A 54 9.77 -16.63 4.87
CA SER A 54 9.38 -16.33 6.25
C SER A 54 10.38 -16.84 7.30
N GLU A 55 11.04 -17.98 7.03
CA GLU A 55 12.10 -18.50 7.91
C GLU A 55 13.34 -17.61 7.82
N GLU A 56 13.79 -17.27 6.61
CA GLU A 56 14.92 -16.37 6.37
C GLU A 56 14.63 -14.96 6.93
N ASP A 57 13.43 -14.44 6.74
CA ASP A 57 12.99 -13.16 7.30
C ASP A 57 13.07 -13.14 8.82
N LEU A 58 12.62 -14.21 9.47
CA LEU A 58 12.66 -14.36 10.92
C LEU A 58 14.11 -14.52 11.43
N GLU A 59 14.96 -15.24 10.70
CA GLU A 59 16.38 -15.35 11.02
C GLU A 59 17.06 -13.98 10.96
N MET A 60 16.82 -13.19 9.89
CA MET A 60 17.35 -11.84 9.76
C MET A 60 16.84 -10.93 10.88
N ALA A 61 15.54 -10.95 11.17
CA ALA A 61 14.95 -10.17 12.25
C ALA A 61 15.56 -10.55 13.61
N THR A 62 15.78 -11.84 13.85
CA THR A 62 16.41 -12.34 15.09
C THR A 62 17.85 -11.86 15.20
N ALA A 63 18.63 -11.95 14.13
CA ALA A 63 20.02 -11.50 14.11
C ALA A 63 20.15 -9.99 14.37
N VAL A 64 19.26 -9.18 13.77
CA VAL A 64 19.23 -7.71 13.96
C VAL A 64 18.83 -7.37 15.39
N ALA A 65 17.75 -7.95 15.90
CA ALA A 65 17.31 -7.69 17.28
C ALA A 65 18.40 -8.05 18.29
N HIS A 66 19.03 -9.23 18.14
CA HIS A 66 20.12 -9.69 19.01
C HIS A 66 21.32 -8.72 18.96
N ARG A 67 21.75 -8.31 17.76
CA ARG A 67 22.86 -7.38 17.57
C ARG A 67 22.71 -6.08 18.36
N TYR A 68 21.50 -5.55 18.43
CA TYR A 68 21.19 -4.28 19.10
C TYR A 68 20.59 -4.44 20.51
N GLY A 69 20.66 -5.66 21.08
CA GLY A 69 20.20 -5.92 22.45
C GLY A 69 18.69 -5.78 22.64
N CYS A 70 17.92 -5.88 21.55
CA CYS A 70 16.46 -5.83 21.57
C CYS A 70 15.86 -7.23 21.74
N LYS A 71 14.69 -7.31 22.40
CA LYS A 71 13.91 -8.54 22.47
C LYS A 71 13.04 -8.68 21.23
N LEU A 72 13.07 -9.83 20.58
CA LEU A 72 12.16 -10.16 19.46
C LEU A 72 11.07 -11.13 19.94
N GLN A 73 9.83 -10.82 19.56
CA GLN A 73 8.68 -11.71 19.74
C GLN A 73 8.00 -11.94 18.38
N VAL A 74 7.51 -13.15 18.18
CA VAL A 74 6.70 -13.50 17.00
C VAL A 74 5.24 -13.38 17.37
N ILE A 75 4.49 -12.60 16.61
CA ILE A 75 3.04 -12.43 16.76
C ILE A 75 2.35 -13.06 15.57
N ASP A 76 1.55 -14.05 15.84
CA ASP A 76 0.74 -14.71 14.82
C ASP A 76 -0.50 -13.86 14.50
N CYS A 77 -0.58 -13.41 13.26
CA CYS A 77 -1.71 -12.68 12.69
C CYS A 77 -2.23 -13.36 11.40
N HIS A 78 -1.96 -14.65 11.23
CA HIS A 78 -2.35 -15.41 10.05
C HIS A 78 -3.87 -15.36 9.82
N LYS A 79 -4.65 -15.70 10.88
CA LYS A 79 -6.10 -15.69 10.79
C LYS A 79 -6.67 -14.32 10.46
N GLU A 80 -6.18 -13.26 11.11
CA GLU A 80 -6.64 -11.89 10.88
C GLU A 80 -6.29 -11.43 9.47
N TYR A 81 -5.10 -11.77 8.97
CA TYR A 81 -4.70 -11.44 7.60
C TYR A 81 -5.61 -12.14 6.59
N TRP A 82 -5.87 -13.42 6.79
CA TRP A 82 -6.77 -14.20 5.94
C TRP A 82 -8.18 -13.60 5.92
N ASP A 83 -8.78 -13.44 7.09
CA ASP A 83 -10.17 -13.02 7.22
C ASP A 83 -10.40 -11.58 6.74
N GLN A 84 -9.42 -10.69 6.87
CA GLN A 84 -9.59 -9.26 6.63
C GLN A 84 -8.93 -8.78 5.34
N VAL A 85 -7.73 -9.24 5.00
CA VAL A 85 -6.98 -8.74 3.84
C VAL A 85 -7.16 -9.64 2.63
N THR A 86 -6.97 -10.96 2.80
CA THR A 86 -7.10 -11.91 1.68
C THR A 86 -8.55 -11.98 1.21
N SER A 87 -9.51 -12.14 2.12
CA SER A 87 -10.93 -12.20 1.76
C SER A 87 -11.40 -10.92 1.07
N TYR A 88 -11.06 -9.76 1.63
CA TYR A 88 -11.32 -8.46 0.97
C TYR A 88 -10.75 -8.42 -0.44
N THR A 89 -9.48 -8.83 -0.60
CA THR A 89 -8.80 -8.81 -1.91
C THR A 89 -9.53 -9.72 -2.91
N MET A 90 -9.85 -10.94 -2.52
CA MET A 90 -10.52 -11.91 -3.39
C MET A 90 -11.93 -11.48 -3.77
N GLU A 91 -12.70 -10.93 -2.84
CA GLU A 91 -14.04 -10.38 -3.12
C GLU A 91 -13.98 -9.24 -4.12
N LYS A 92 -13.07 -8.29 -3.94
CA LYS A 92 -12.91 -7.15 -4.84
C LYS A 92 -12.46 -7.57 -6.24
N VAL A 93 -11.45 -8.45 -6.36
CA VAL A 93 -10.99 -8.95 -7.68
C VAL A 93 -12.07 -9.73 -8.39
N LYS A 94 -12.83 -10.57 -7.68
CA LYS A 94 -13.97 -11.32 -8.23
C LYS A 94 -15.06 -10.39 -8.74
N ALA A 95 -15.27 -9.27 -8.08
CA ALA A 95 -16.19 -8.22 -8.53
C ALA A 95 -15.63 -7.34 -9.68
N GLY A 96 -14.45 -7.66 -10.21
CA GLY A 96 -13.81 -6.94 -11.33
C GLY A 96 -12.97 -5.72 -10.91
N PHE A 97 -12.86 -5.44 -9.63
CA PHE A 97 -12.07 -4.34 -9.08
C PHE A 97 -10.57 -4.65 -9.04
N THR A 98 -9.76 -3.64 -8.82
CA THR A 98 -8.32 -3.75 -8.62
C THR A 98 -7.98 -3.25 -7.20
N PRO A 99 -8.09 -4.10 -6.16
CA PRO A 99 -7.82 -3.69 -4.79
C PRO A 99 -6.33 -3.44 -4.54
N ASN A 100 -6.04 -2.75 -3.43
CA ASN A 100 -4.69 -2.61 -2.93
C ASN A 100 -4.57 -3.29 -1.54
N PRO A 101 -4.09 -4.55 -1.47
CA PRO A 101 -3.98 -5.29 -0.22
C PRO A 101 -2.98 -4.68 0.76
N ASP A 102 -1.94 -3.95 0.29
CA ASP A 102 -0.93 -3.36 1.16
C ASP A 102 -1.51 -2.22 2.01
N VAL A 103 -2.40 -1.40 1.43
CA VAL A 103 -3.14 -0.36 2.17
C VAL A 103 -3.97 -0.99 3.29
N MET A 104 -4.69 -2.07 2.96
CA MET A 104 -5.53 -2.78 3.95
C MET A 104 -4.68 -3.49 4.99
N CYS A 105 -3.53 -4.06 4.62
CA CYS A 105 -2.61 -4.68 5.55
C CYS A 105 -2.07 -3.68 6.58
N ASN A 106 -1.70 -2.47 6.16
CA ASN A 106 -1.27 -1.44 7.10
C ASN A 106 -2.37 -1.10 8.11
N ARG A 107 -3.60 -0.84 7.64
CA ARG A 107 -4.75 -0.50 8.48
C ARG A 107 -5.18 -1.63 9.40
N LEU A 108 -5.34 -2.85 8.86
CA LEU A 108 -6.02 -3.96 9.53
C LEU A 108 -5.05 -4.86 10.31
N ILE A 109 -3.82 -5.00 9.85
CA ILE A 109 -2.85 -5.93 10.46
C ILE A 109 -1.78 -5.18 11.25
N LYS A 110 -0.95 -4.34 10.59
CA LYS A 110 0.19 -3.70 11.26
C LYS A 110 -0.23 -2.74 12.37
N PHE A 111 -1.24 -1.92 12.12
CA PHE A 111 -1.77 -0.98 13.11
C PHE A 111 -3.12 -1.40 13.70
N GLY A 112 -3.73 -2.48 13.22
CA GLY A 112 -4.99 -3.04 13.68
C GLY A 112 -4.81 -4.27 14.57
N ALA A 113 -4.66 -5.45 13.98
CA ALA A 113 -4.56 -6.73 14.70
C ALA A 113 -3.36 -6.76 15.65
N PHE A 114 -2.21 -6.19 15.25
CA PHE A 114 -1.06 -6.07 16.15
C PHE A 114 -1.40 -5.19 17.36
N ASP A 115 -2.02 -4.02 17.17
CA ASP A 115 -2.42 -3.15 18.28
C ASP A 115 -3.45 -3.82 19.20
N ALA A 116 -4.40 -4.55 18.64
CA ALA A 116 -5.39 -5.30 19.42
C ALA A 116 -4.75 -6.41 20.28
N LYS A 117 -3.69 -7.05 19.79
CA LYS A 117 -2.99 -8.13 20.52
C LYS A 117 -1.97 -7.59 21.53
N MET A 118 -1.21 -6.57 21.16
CA MET A 118 -0.03 -6.12 21.89
C MET A 118 -0.02 -4.61 22.18
N GLY A 119 -0.80 -3.82 21.42
CA GLY A 119 -0.66 -2.38 21.41
C GLY A 119 -1.02 -1.67 22.73
N HIS A 120 -1.83 -2.31 23.58
CA HIS A 120 -2.15 -1.76 24.91
C HIS A 120 -0.91 -1.63 25.85
N ASP A 121 0.15 -2.40 25.57
CA ASP A 121 1.40 -2.35 26.30
C ASP A 121 2.37 -1.29 25.76
N TYR A 122 2.06 -0.66 24.62
CA TYR A 122 2.95 0.25 23.92
C TYR A 122 2.29 1.59 23.63
N ASP A 123 3.06 2.66 23.82
CA ASP A 123 2.65 4.02 23.55
C ASP A 123 2.85 4.37 22.06
N LEU A 124 3.87 3.74 21.41
CA LEU A 124 4.23 3.97 20.02
C LEU A 124 4.51 2.66 19.28
N ILE A 125 4.17 2.64 17.99
CA ILE A 125 4.45 1.55 17.04
C ILE A 125 5.33 2.12 15.92
N ALA A 126 6.56 1.62 15.83
CA ALA A 126 7.55 2.04 14.83
C ALA A 126 7.58 1.06 13.66
N THR A 127 7.62 1.59 12.45
CA THR A 127 7.72 0.80 11.22
C THR A 127 8.73 1.40 10.24
N GLY A 128 9.20 0.58 9.30
CA GLY A 128 10.13 0.98 8.25
C GLY A 128 9.48 1.65 7.03
N HIS A 129 8.37 2.38 7.20
CA HIS A 129 7.77 3.11 6.09
C HIS A 129 8.49 4.44 5.81
N TYR A 130 8.57 4.79 4.54
CA TYR A 130 9.00 6.10 4.06
C TYR A 130 7.81 7.06 4.11
N ALA A 131 7.55 7.58 5.29
CA ALA A 131 6.52 8.57 5.61
C ALA A 131 6.97 9.35 6.84
N GLN A 132 6.38 10.50 7.08
CA GLN A 132 6.66 11.29 8.27
C GLN A 132 5.37 11.62 9.02
N THR A 133 5.50 12.11 10.24
CA THR A 133 4.38 12.63 11.01
C THR A 133 4.76 13.97 11.62
N GLU A 134 3.83 14.91 11.62
CA GLU A 134 4.00 16.24 12.19
C GLU A 134 2.81 16.61 13.08
N TRP A 135 3.10 17.34 14.16
CA TRP A 135 2.07 17.96 14.99
C TRP A 135 1.79 19.37 14.50
N ILE A 136 0.59 19.60 13.95
CA ILE A 136 0.14 20.90 13.45
C ILE A 136 -1.18 21.23 14.13
N ASP A 137 -1.26 22.36 14.79
CA ASP A 137 -2.43 22.83 15.54
C ASP A 137 -2.99 21.79 16.53
N GLY A 138 -2.07 21.10 17.24
CA GLY A 138 -2.41 20.11 18.27
C GLY A 138 -2.91 18.75 17.71
N ARG A 139 -2.75 18.51 16.43
CA ARG A 139 -3.13 17.27 15.73
C ARG A 139 -1.94 16.64 15.05
N LYS A 140 -1.91 15.31 15.04
CA LYS A 140 -0.88 14.56 14.33
C LYS A 140 -1.32 14.34 12.88
N TRP A 141 -0.48 14.78 11.95
CA TRP A 141 -0.68 14.61 10.52
C TRP A 141 0.30 13.59 9.95
N LEU A 142 -0.17 12.82 8.99
CA LEU A 142 0.69 12.03 8.11
C LEU A 142 1.25 12.97 7.05
N THR A 143 2.58 12.99 6.90
CA THR A 143 3.26 13.85 5.93
C THR A 143 4.21 13.05 5.04
N THR A 144 4.48 13.57 3.85
CA THR A 144 5.27 12.90 2.82
C THR A 144 6.74 12.77 3.21
N SER A 145 7.38 11.73 2.69
CA SER A 145 8.83 11.52 2.74
C SER A 145 9.54 12.43 1.73
N PRO A 146 10.80 12.82 1.97
CA PRO A 146 11.60 13.55 1.00
C PRO A 146 11.97 12.75 -0.26
N ASP A 147 11.86 11.43 -0.23
CA ASP A 147 12.07 10.56 -1.40
C ASP A 147 10.75 10.35 -2.16
N PRO A 148 10.51 11.05 -3.28
CA PRO A 148 9.24 10.99 -3.97
C PRO A 148 8.96 9.65 -4.65
N VAL A 149 10.01 8.84 -4.89
CA VAL A 149 9.90 7.50 -5.49
C VAL A 149 9.53 6.46 -4.45
N LYS A 150 9.96 6.67 -3.21
CA LYS A 150 9.75 5.73 -2.09
C LYS A 150 8.70 6.21 -1.09
N ASP A 151 8.18 7.42 -1.23
CA ASP A 151 7.12 7.93 -0.37
C ASP A 151 5.96 6.92 -0.28
N GLN A 152 5.65 6.48 0.93
CA GLN A 152 4.66 5.45 1.22
C GLN A 152 3.44 5.98 1.98
N THR A 153 3.22 7.29 1.96
CA THR A 153 2.03 7.89 2.58
C THR A 153 0.74 7.37 1.95
N ASP A 154 0.78 7.03 0.66
CA ASP A 154 -0.34 6.44 -0.07
C ASP A 154 -0.75 5.05 0.47
N PHE A 155 0.20 4.25 0.94
CA PHE A 155 -0.10 2.97 1.60
C PHE A 155 -0.64 3.12 3.03
N LEU A 156 -0.44 4.28 3.65
CA LEU A 156 -0.89 4.60 5.02
C LEU A 156 -2.19 5.42 5.06
N ALA A 157 -2.68 5.87 3.91
CA ALA A 157 -3.79 6.81 3.82
C ALA A 157 -5.17 6.27 4.27
N GLN A 158 -5.24 5.01 4.68
CA GLN A 158 -6.44 4.37 5.23
C GLN A 158 -6.33 4.03 6.72
N ILE A 159 -5.21 4.30 7.41
CA ILE A 159 -5.13 4.07 8.86
C ILE A 159 -6.04 5.06 9.60
N TYR A 160 -6.49 4.70 10.78
CA TYR A 160 -7.34 5.57 11.61
C TYR A 160 -6.51 6.62 12.37
N ASP A 161 -7.14 7.73 12.77
CA ASP A 161 -6.52 8.78 13.59
C ASP A 161 -5.85 8.23 14.86
N TRP A 162 -6.50 7.30 15.55
CA TRP A 162 -5.92 6.67 16.74
C TRP A 162 -4.69 5.79 16.41
N GLN A 163 -4.65 5.17 15.23
CA GLN A 163 -3.48 4.41 14.74
C GLN A 163 -2.35 5.36 14.38
N LEU A 164 -2.66 6.46 13.69
CA LEU A 164 -1.69 7.49 13.34
C LEU A 164 -1.07 8.12 14.59
N LYS A 165 -1.85 8.34 15.66
CA LYS A 165 -1.34 8.86 16.92
C LYS A 165 -0.25 7.99 17.53
N LYS A 166 -0.34 6.67 17.38
CA LYS A 166 0.67 5.71 17.84
C LYS A 166 1.80 5.46 16.82
N ALA A 167 1.58 5.71 15.52
CA ALA A 167 2.54 5.40 14.46
C ALA A 167 3.74 6.35 14.50
N ILE A 168 4.94 5.81 14.36
CA ILE A 168 6.17 6.56 14.09
C ILE A 168 6.99 5.88 12.99
N PHE A 169 7.68 6.69 12.19
CA PHE A 169 8.44 6.27 11.02
C PHE A 169 9.88 6.77 11.10
N PRO A 170 10.75 6.07 11.84
CA PRO A 170 12.10 6.57 12.16
C PRO A 170 12.98 6.84 10.94
N ILE A 171 12.76 6.12 9.84
CA ILE A 171 13.52 6.27 8.59
C ILE A 171 12.81 7.16 7.55
N GLY A 172 11.64 7.69 7.86
CA GLY A 172 10.81 8.45 6.92
C GLY A 172 11.44 9.75 6.40
N HIS A 173 12.47 10.24 7.05
CA HIS A 173 13.21 11.44 6.65
C HIS A 173 14.44 11.14 5.77
N TYR A 174 14.77 9.86 5.56
CA TYR A 174 15.84 9.44 4.67
C TYR A 174 15.34 9.14 3.27
N ALA A 175 16.20 9.34 2.28
CA ALA A 175 16.03 8.72 0.98
C ALA A 175 16.46 7.24 1.02
N LYS A 176 15.98 6.43 0.07
CA LYS A 176 16.26 4.98 0.05
C LYS A 176 17.74 4.64 -0.04
N ASN A 177 18.51 5.41 -0.82
CA ASN A 177 19.95 5.25 -0.93
C ASN A 177 20.66 5.50 0.42
N GLU A 178 20.23 6.51 1.18
CA GLU A 178 20.79 6.80 2.50
C GLU A 178 20.54 5.64 3.49
N VAL A 179 19.33 5.05 3.47
CA VAL A 179 19.03 3.86 4.27
C VAL A 179 19.91 2.67 3.87
N ARG A 180 20.20 2.50 2.58
CA ARG A 180 21.12 1.48 2.09
C ARG A 180 22.57 1.74 2.54
N GLU A 181 23.02 2.98 2.45
CA GLU A 181 24.35 3.38 2.92
C GLU A 181 24.52 3.15 4.43
N ILE A 182 23.52 3.52 5.24
CA ILE A 182 23.52 3.23 6.68
C ILE A 182 23.64 1.72 6.93
N ALA A 183 22.84 0.92 6.24
CA ALA A 183 22.84 -0.53 6.40
C ALA A 183 24.19 -1.16 6.02
N GLU A 184 24.89 -0.64 4.99
CA GLU A 184 26.22 -1.10 4.59
C GLU A 184 27.31 -0.64 5.57
N GLN A 185 27.30 0.61 6.01
CA GLN A 185 28.25 1.17 6.98
C GLN A 185 28.16 0.44 8.32
N GLU A 186 26.95 0.13 8.75
CA GLU A 186 26.69 -0.63 9.96
C GLU A 186 26.85 -2.14 9.77
N HIS A 187 27.25 -2.60 8.59
CA HIS A 187 27.43 -4.03 8.29
C HIS A 187 26.23 -4.88 8.72
N LEU A 188 25.00 -4.41 8.44
CA LEU A 188 23.81 -5.20 8.69
C LEU A 188 23.82 -6.47 7.84
N ILE A 189 23.45 -7.59 8.45
CA ILE A 189 23.47 -8.90 7.78
C ILE A 189 22.67 -8.93 6.48
N ASN A 190 21.62 -8.12 6.42
CA ASN A 190 20.68 -8.00 5.29
C ASN A 190 20.91 -6.75 4.42
N ALA A 191 22.01 -5.98 4.59
CA ALA A 191 22.26 -4.72 3.88
C ALA A 191 22.12 -4.81 2.36
N ARG A 192 22.49 -5.94 1.76
CA ARG A 192 22.44 -6.20 0.30
C ARG A 192 21.18 -6.93 -0.15
N ARG A 193 20.27 -7.22 0.77
CA ARG A 193 19.01 -7.89 0.44
C ARG A 193 18.17 -6.99 -0.48
N LYS A 194 17.57 -7.59 -1.51
CA LYS A 194 16.64 -6.87 -2.40
C LYS A 194 15.40 -6.47 -1.63
N ASP A 195 14.81 -5.34 -2.04
CA ASP A 195 13.50 -4.94 -1.54
C ASP A 195 12.45 -6.00 -1.91
N SER A 196 11.44 -6.18 -1.05
CA SER A 196 10.31 -7.04 -1.37
C SER A 196 9.65 -6.56 -2.66
N GLN A 197 9.40 -7.50 -3.56
CA GLN A 197 8.67 -7.25 -4.81
C GLN A 197 7.31 -7.96 -4.70
N GLY A 198 6.22 -7.31 -5.09
CA GLY A 198 4.88 -7.87 -5.00
C GLY A 198 4.15 -7.49 -3.71
N ILE A 199 3.30 -8.39 -3.18
CA ILE A 199 2.56 -8.15 -1.94
C ILE A 199 3.52 -8.22 -0.75
N CYS A 200 3.60 -7.16 0.04
CA CYS A 200 4.65 -6.89 1.04
C CYS A 200 4.97 -8.05 2.00
N PHE A 201 4.02 -8.93 2.31
CA PHE A 201 4.20 -9.99 3.31
C PHE A 201 4.16 -11.41 2.75
N LEU A 202 3.88 -11.56 1.46
CA LEU A 202 3.86 -12.88 0.81
C LEU A 202 5.20 -13.20 0.10
N GLY A 203 6.20 -12.35 0.28
CA GLY A 203 7.51 -12.53 -0.34
C GLY A 203 7.49 -12.32 -1.85
N ASN A 204 8.21 -13.16 -2.61
CA ASN A 204 8.33 -13.06 -4.06
C ASN A 204 7.16 -13.70 -4.83
N ILE A 205 5.97 -13.81 -4.24
CA ILE A 205 4.83 -14.39 -4.91
C ILE A 205 4.29 -13.41 -5.94
N ASP A 206 4.15 -13.88 -7.18
CA ASP A 206 3.49 -13.15 -8.25
C ASP A 206 2.00 -12.96 -7.91
N TYR A 207 1.51 -11.71 -8.03
CA TYR A 207 0.12 -11.39 -7.71
C TYR A 207 -0.88 -12.25 -8.51
N ASN A 208 -0.62 -12.50 -9.79
CA ASN A 208 -1.52 -13.31 -10.61
C ASN A 208 -1.50 -14.77 -10.17
N GLU A 209 -0.36 -15.29 -9.72
CA GLU A 209 -0.29 -16.64 -9.16
C GLU A 209 -1.06 -16.73 -7.85
N TYR A 210 -0.93 -15.75 -6.98
CA TYR A 210 -1.71 -15.66 -5.74
C TYR A 210 -3.22 -15.67 -6.04
N VAL A 211 -3.70 -14.79 -6.92
CA VAL A 211 -5.11 -14.74 -7.32
C VAL A 211 -5.58 -16.04 -7.99
N ARG A 212 -4.74 -16.63 -8.84
CA ARG A 212 -5.06 -17.90 -9.52
C ARG A 212 -5.32 -19.05 -8.57
N ARG A 213 -4.61 -19.13 -7.46
CA ARG A 213 -4.80 -20.20 -6.47
C ARG A 213 -6.17 -20.15 -5.80
N TYR A 214 -6.72 -18.94 -5.58
CA TYR A 214 -8.01 -18.76 -4.92
C TYR A 214 -9.19 -18.74 -5.90
N LEU A 215 -9.02 -18.13 -7.04
CA LEU A 215 -10.11 -17.94 -8.02
C LEU A 215 -10.00 -18.87 -9.23
N GLY A 216 -8.86 -19.53 -9.40
CA GLY A 216 -8.62 -20.37 -10.58
C GLY A 216 -8.49 -19.56 -11.87
N GLU A 217 -8.73 -20.21 -12.98
CA GLU A 217 -8.82 -19.60 -14.32
C GLU A 217 -10.24 -19.69 -14.85
N GLN A 218 -10.71 -18.62 -15.49
CA GLN A 218 -11.99 -18.56 -16.17
C GLN A 218 -11.81 -17.92 -17.54
N MET A 219 -11.87 -18.76 -18.58
CA MET A 219 -11.72 -18.28 -19.95
C MET A 219 -12.85 -17.33 -20.32
N GLY A 220 -12.51 -16.24 -21.01
CA GLY A 220 -13.46 -15.26 -21.52
C GLY A 220 -12.91 -14.52 -22.73
N ASP A 221 -13.77 -13.71 -23.36
CA ASP A 221 -13.44 -13.02 -24.60
C ASP A 221 -12.73 -11.68 -24.35
N ILE A 222 -11.76 -11.37 -25.23
CA ILE A 222 -11.20 -10.02 -25.36
C ILE A 222 -11.83 -9.38 -26.59
N ILE A 223 -12.52 -8.25 -26.38
CA ILE A 223 -13.25 -7.54 -27.41
C ILE A 223 -12.65 -6.14 -27.60
N GLU A 224 -12.40 -5.75 -28.84
CA GLU A 224 -12.07 -4.37 -29.20
C GLU A 224 -13.31 -3.48 -28.99
N LEU A 225 -13.17 -2.45 -28.15
CA LEU A 225 -14.31 -1.62 -27.75
C LEU A 225 -14.94 -0.88 -28.94
N GLU A 226 -14.11 -0.34 -29.84
CA GLU A 226 -14.52 0.51 -30.95
C GLU A 226 -15.27 -0.28 -32.04
N THR A 227 -14.89 -1.52 -32.28
CA THR A 227 -15.47 -2.34 -33.36
C THR A 227 -16.43 -3.43 -32.90
N GLY A 228 -16.39 -3.74 -31.58
CA GLY A 228 -17.13 -4.90 -31.03
C GLY A 228 -16.57 -6.25 -31.45
N LYS A 229 -15.41 -6.30 -32.11
CA LYS A 229 -14.83 -7.54 -32.63
C LYS A 229 -14.07 -8.29 -31.55
N LYS A 230 -14.29 -9.60 -31.44
CA LYS A 230 -13.44 -10.48 -30.63
C LYS A 230 -12.04 -10.57 -31.27
N ILE A 231 -11.01 -10.27 -30.50
CA ILE A 231 -9.61 -10.24 -30.94
C ILE A 231 -8.71 -11.21 -30.17
N GLY A 232 -9.24 -11.83 -29.12
CA GLY A 232 -8.50 -12.79 -28.31
C GLY A 232 -9.33 -13.38 -27.18
N GLU A 233 -8.64 -14.06 -26.27
CA GLU A 233 -9.22 -14.63 -25.05
C GLU A 233 -8.33 -14.35 -23.85
N HIS A 234 -8.96 -14.18 -22.66
CA HIS A 234 -8.26 -14.05 -21.39
C HIS A 234 -8.54 -15.27 -20.50
N ARG A 235 -7.70 -15.49 -19.49
CA ARG A 235 -7.81 -16.61 -18.54
C ARG A 235 -8.49 -16.24 -17.23
N GLY A 236 -9.00 -15.03 -17.11
CA GLY A 236 -9.71 -14.50 -15.94
C GLY A 236 -9.64 -12.98 -15.93
N LEU A 237 -10.79 -12.30 -15.70
CA LEU A 237 -10.87 -10.83 -15.61
C LEU A 237 -10.02 -10.28 -14.47
N TRP A 238 -9.83 -11.07 -13.42
CA TRP A 238 -9.07 -10.71 -12.24
C TRP A 238 -7.55 -10.59 -12.44
N PHE A 239 -7.01 -11.10 -13.56
CA PHE A 239 -5.61 -10.91 -13.93
C PHE A 239 -5.34 -9.60 -14.67
N HIS A 240 -6.37 -8.79 -14.88
CA HIS A 240 -6.27 -7.56 -15.67
C HIS A 240 -6.71 -6.33 -14.89
N THR A 241 -6.06 -5.19 -15.15
CA THR A 241 -6.38 -3.89 -14.56
C THR A 241 -6.67 -2.87 -15.63
N ILE A 242 -7.61 -1.94 -15.39
CA ILE A 242 -7.88 -0.81 -16.29
C ILE A 242 -6.59 -0.02 -16.51
N GLY A 243 -6.29 0.30 -17.78
CA GLY A 243 -5.04 0.95 -18.19
C GLY A 243 -3.88 -0.01 -18.41
N GLN A 244 -4.02 -1.31 -18.14
CA GLN A 244 -2.98 -2.31 -18.40
C GLN A 244 -2.70 -2.44 -19.88
N ARG A 245 -1.41 -2.45 -20.25
CA ARG A 245 -0.94 -2.65 -21.63
C ARG A 245 -0.22 -3.98 -21.83
N LYS A 246 0.55 -4.42 -20.84
CA LYS A 246 1.38 -5.64 -20.93
C LYS A 246 0.60 -6.88 -20.51
N GLY A 247 0.98 -8.05 -21.05
CA GLY A 247 0.42 -9.33 -20.60
C GLY A 247 -0.94 -9.70 -21.20
N LEU A 248 -1.42 -8.99 -22.23
CA LEU A 248 -2.69 -9.29 -22.90
C LEU A 248 -2.59 -10.45 -23.91
N GLY A 249 -1.40 -10.82 -24.35
CA GLY A 249 -1.19 -11.88 -25.35
C GLY A 249 -1.72 -11.57 -26.76
N LEU A 250 -1.99 -10.29 -27.05
CA LEU A 250 -2.56 -9.85 -28.33
C LEU A 250 -1.48 -9.38 -29.29
N GLY A 251 -1.61 -9.78 -30.57
CA GLY A 251 -0.81 -9.23 -31.66
C GLY A 251 -1.37 -7.91 -32.19
N GLY A 252 -0.58 -7.18 -33.02
CA GLY A 252 -1.03 -5.97 -33.71
C GLY A 252 -1.28 -4.74 -32.83
N GLY A 253 -0.81 -4.76 -31.55
CA GLY A 253 -1.00 -3.64 -30.60
C GLY A 253 -0.19 -2.39 -30.91
N PRO A 254 -0.20 -1.41 -29.97
CA PRO A 254 -0.52 -1.59 -28.54
C PRO A 254 -2.02 -1.62 -28.24
N TRP A 255 -2.36 -2.47 -27.26
CA TRP A 255 -3.71 -2.60 -26.72
C TRP A 255 -3.73 -2.16 -25.24
N PHE A 256 -4.83 -1.52 -24.82
CA PHE A 256 -5.05 -1.10 -23.43
C PHE A 256 -6.38 -1.64 -22.91
N VAL A 257 -6.39 -2.18 -21.71
CA VAL A 257 -7.62 -2.54 -21.00
C VAL A 257 -8.39 -1.28 -20.64
N VAL A 258 -9.65 -1.18 -21.09
CA VAL A 258 -10.49 0.00 -20.87
C VAL A 258 -11.76 -0.30 -20.08
N LYS A 259 -12.24 -1.55 -20.09
CA LYS A 259 -13.46 -1.95 -19.34
C LYS A 259 -13.43 -3.46 -19.05
N LYS A 260 -14.02 -3.85 -17.94
CA LYS A 260 -14.34 -5.25 -17.60
C LYS A 260 -15.85 -5.41 -17.50
N ASP A 261 -16.41 -6.42 -18.14
CA ASP A 261 -17.80 -6.84 -17.96
C ASP A 261 -17.80 -8.17 -17.21
N VAL A 262 -18.01 -8.08 -15.90
CA VAL A 262 -17.96 -9.26 -15.02
C VAL A 262 -19.12 -10.21 -15.29
N ALA A 263 -20.31 -9.67 -15.62
CA ALA A 263 -21.50 -10.49 -15.86
C ALA A 263 -21.37 -11.35 -17.12
N GLN A 264 -20.74 -10.80 -18.17
CA GLN A 264 -20.53 -11.50 -19.44
C GLN A 264 -19.15 -12.15 -19.54
N ASN A 265 -18.26 -11.95 -18.55
CA ASN A 265 -16.88 -12.40 -18.57
C ASN A 265 -16.09 -11.90 -19.80
N ILE A 266 -16.24 -10.58 -20.10
CA ILE A 266 -15.61 -9.92 -21.25
C ILE A 266 -14.62 -8.86 -20.79
N LEU A 267 -13.43 -8.90 -21.40
CA LEU A 267 -12.41 -7.86 -21.27
C LEU A 267 -12.45 -6.95 -22.51
N TYR A 268 -12.78 -5.69 -22.34
CA TYR A 268 -12.72 -4.72 -23.43
C TYR A 268 -11.37 -4.04 -23.48
N VAL A 269 -10.81 -3.96 -24.66
CA VAL A 269 -9.54 -3.29 -24.95
C VAL A 269 -9.72 -2.27 -26.06
N SER A 270 -8.89 -1.22 -26.05
CA SER A 270 -8.83 -0.19 -27.07
C SER A 270 -7.46 -0.18 -27.74
N HIS A 271 -7.43 0.06 -29.05
CA HIS A 271 -6.22 0.07 -29.87
C HIS A 271 -5.57 1.45 -29.91
N GLY A 272 -4.26 1.49 -29.93
CA GLY A 272 -3.48 2.72 -30.13
C GLY A 272 -2.50 3.02 -29.00
N TYR A 273 -1.62 3.95 -29.24
CA TYR A 273 -0.59 4.35 -28.25
C TYR A 273 -1.17 5.16 -27.10
N ASP A 274 -2.28 5.85 -27.33
CA ASP A 274 -2.90 6.78 -26.39
C ASP A 274 -4.43 6.85 -26.59
N PRO A 275 -5.17 5.77 -26.33
CA PRO A 275 -6.62 5.77 -26.51
C PRO A 275 -7.30 6.68 -25.49
N ALA A 276 -8.11 7.65 -25.94
CA ALA A 276 -8.86 8.57 -25.08
C ALA A 276 -9.73 7.86 -24.04
N THR A 277 -10.20 6.65 -24.36
CA THR A 277 -10.98 5.78 -23.46
C THR A 277 -10.22 5.29 -22.24
N ALA A 278 -8.87 5.32 -22.26
CA ALA A 278 -8.03 4.97 -21.11
C ALA A 278 -7.91 6.10 -20.08
N TYR A 279 -8.47 7.28 -20.35
CA TYR A 279 -8.36 8.46 -19.52
C TYR A 279 -9.69 8.84 -18.87
N LYS A 280 -9.59 9.35 -17.64
CA LYS A 280 -10.69 9.95 -16.89
C LYS A 280 -10.27 11.32 -16.33
N LYS A 281 -11.18 12.25 -16.33
CA LYS A 281 -10.99 13.57 -15.72
C LYS A 281 -11.77 13.68 -14.42
N ASP A 282 -12.96 13.12 -14.41
CA ASP A 282 -13.88 13.13 -13.27
C ASP A 282 -14.14 11.69 -12.83
N PHE A 283 -14.06 11.42 -11.54
CA PHE A 283 -14.34 10.10 -10.99
C PHE A 283 -14.77 10.16 -9.51
N PRO A 284 -15.78 9.35 -9.13
CA PRO A 284 -16.27 9.32 -7.76
C PRO A 284 -15.37 8.45 -6.87
N LEU A 285 -15.33 8.84 -5.59
CA LEU A 285 -14.73 8.11 -4.50
C LEU A 285 -15.80 7.64 -3.53
N HIS A 286 -15.78 6.37 -3.20
CA HIS A 286 -16.62 5.77 -2.18
C HIS A 286 -15.86 5.67 -0.85
N ASP A 287 -16.58 5.70 0.27
CA ASP A 287 -16.03 5.52 1.63
C ASP A 287 -14.78 6.36 1.88
N PHE A 288 -14.86 7.66 1.59
CA PHE A 288 -13.73 8.54 1.83
C PHE A 288 -13.41 8.60 3.33
N HIS A 289 -12.19 8.21 3.66
CA HIS A 289 -11.68 8.20 5.02
C HIS A 289 -10.69 9.33 5.24
N PHE A 290 -11.00 10.23 6.18
CA PHE A 290 -10.07 11.26 6.63
C PHE A 290 -9.17 10.71 7.74
N LEU A 291 -7.86 10.85 7.56
CA LEU A 291 -6.85 10.42 8.54
C LEU A 291 -6.91 11.21 9.85
N THR A 292 -7.10 12.51 9.70
CA THR A 292 -7.19 13.47 10.81
C THR A 292 -8.50 14.24 10.59
N GLU A 293 -8.67 15.46 11.04
CA GLU A 293 -9.81 16.24 10.60
C GLU A 293 -9.69 16.55 9.11
N GLY A 294 -10.79 16.30 8.42
CA GLY A 294 -10.88 16.49 6.98
C GLY A 294 -10.70 17.94 6.51
N ILE A 295 -10.84 18.11 5.22
CA ILE A 295 -10.91 19.42 4.57
C ILE A 295 -12.15 20.13 5.11
N LYS A 296 -11.97 21.30 5.74
CA LYS A 296 -13.04 22.01 6.46
C LYS A 296 -14.12 22.57 5.54
N GLU A 297 -13.75 22.93 4.31
CA GLU A 297 -14.64 23.55 3.34
C GLU A 297 -14.50 22.82 1.99
N LEU A 298 -15.58 22.26 1.52
CA LEU A 298 -15.69 21.67 0.19
C LEU A 298 -16.63 22.54 -0.68
N PRO A 299 -16.33 22.70 -2.00
CA PRO A 299 -15.20 22.11 -2.73
C PRO A 299 -13.86 22.72 -2.37
N ALA A 300 -12.78 21.94 -2.42
CA ALA A 300 -11.43 22.37 -2.09
C ALA A 300 -10.43 21.98 -3.18
N LYS A 301 -9.41 22.82 -3.37
CA LYS A 301 -8.26 22.47 -4.20
C LYS A 301 -7.34 21.53 -3.46
N VAL A 302 -6.91 20.48 -4.13
CA VAL A 302 -6.09 19.41 -3.58
C VAL A 302 -5.13 18.89 -4.63
N THR A 303 -4.18 18.07 -4.18
CA THR A 303 -3.44 17.18 -5.05
C THR A 303 -3.73 15.74 -4.70
N PHE A 304 -3.51 14.82 -5.64
CA PHE A 304 -3.86 13.42 -5.42
C PHE A 304 -2.95 12.45 -6.17
N LYS A 305 -2.95 11.20 -5.69
CA LYS A 305 -2.38 10.03 -6.37
C LYS A 305 -3.44 8.92 -6.46
N ILE A 306 -3.43 8.16 -7.55
CA ILE A 306 -4.26 6.96 -7.73
C ILE A 306 -3.43 5.67 -7.74
N ARG A 307 -2.12 5.78 -7.62
CA ARG A 307 -1.13 4.69 -7.63
C ARG A 307 0.10 5.13 -6.88
N HIS A 308 0.92 4.14 -6.53
CA HIS A 308 2.26 4.39 -5.99
C HIS A 308 3.21 4.86 -7.11
N THR A 309 3.19 6.15 -7.39
CA THR A 309 4.05 6.84 -8.36
C THR A 309 4.55 8.15 -7.75
N PRO A 310 5.66 8.72 -8.25
CA PRO A 310 6.15 10.01 -7.75
C PRO A 310 5.28 11.20 -8.17
N GLU A 311 4.45 11.06 -9.23
CA GLU A 311 3.67 12.14 -9.76
C GLU A 311 2.44 12.43 -8.90
N TYR A 312 2.18 13.73 -8.67
CA TYR A 312 0.95 14.26 -8.09
C TYR A 312 0.12 14.94 -9.17
N HIS A 313 -1.17 14.75 -9.12
CA HIS A 313 -2.15 15.40 -9.99
C HIS A 313 -2.92 16.46 -9.20
N THR A 314 -3.32 17.55 -9.87
CA THR A 314 -4.12 18.61 -9.24
C THR A 314 -5.60 18.41 -9.52
N ALA A 315 -6.44 18.63 -8.50
CA ALA A 315 -7.89 18.51 -8.62
C ALA A 315 -8.64 19.47 -7.70
N THR A 316 -9.94 19.51 -7.91
CA THR A 316 -10.91 19.94 -6.90
C THR A 316 -11.64 18.71 -6.40
N ILE A 317 -11.77 18.58 -5.08
CA ILE A 317 -12.61 17.56 -4.44
C ILE A 317 -13.89 18.22 -3.95
N GLU A 318 -15.04 17.60 -4.20
CA GLU A 318 -16.34 18.01 -3.66
C GLU A 318 -17.07 16.82 -3.02
N GLN A 319 -17.96 17.11 -2.07
CA GLN A 319 -18.84 16.09 -1.48
C GLN A 319 -20.19 16.11 -2.16
N LEU A 320 -20.64 14.93 -2.58
CA LEU A 320 -21.95 14.72 -3.17
C LEU A 320 -23.02 14.54 -2.10
N SER A 321 -24.29 14.72 -2.50
CA SER A 321 -25.46 14.58 -1.61
C SER A 321 -25.63 13.19 -1.00
N ASP A 322 -25.06 12.14 -1.62
CA ASP A 322 -25.05 10.76 -1.13
C ASP A 322 -23.85 10.45 -0.22
N GLY A 323 -23.05 11.45 0.13
CA GLY A 323 -21.88 11.32 1.00
C GLY A 323 -20.60 10.86 0.31
N LYS A 324 -20.65 10.55 -0.98
CA LYS A 324 -19.47 10.29 -1.79
C LYS A 324 -18.69 11.57 -2.06
N CYS A 325 -17.41 11.42 -2.38
CA CYS A 325 -16.60 12.51 -2.89
C CYS A 325 -16.42 12.37 -4.41
N LEU A 326 -16.34 13.49 -5.11
CA LEU A 326 -16.07 13.55 -6.54
C LEU A 326 -14.76 14.30 -6.76
N ILE A 327 -13.86 13.70 -7.55
CA ILE A 327 -12.64 14.32 -7.99
C ILE A 327 -12.85 14.94 -9.37
N HIS A 328 -12.54 16.22 -9.49
CA HIS A 328 -12.45 16.93 -10.74
C HIS A 328 -10.97 17.26 -11.02
N SER A 329 -10.30 16.39 -11.77
CA SER A 329 -8.89 16.59 -12.13
C SER A 329 -8.74 17.73 -13.13
N THR A 330 -7.68 18.50 -13.00
CA THR A 330 -7.33 19.55 -13.99
C THR A 330 -6.91 18.96 -15.32
N GLU A 331 -6.42 17.73 -15.33
CA GLU A 331 -5.96 16.99 -16.50
C GLU A 331 -6.62 15.61 -16.60
N SER A 332 -6.52 14.99 -17.76
CA SER A 332 -7.02 13.63 -17.98
C SER A 332 -6.04 12.59 -17.42
N ILE A 333 -6.50 11.73 -16.52
CA ILE A 333 -5.70 10.77 -15.79
C ILE A 333 -5.81 9.39 -16.46
N HIS A 334 -4.65 8.80 -16.79
CA HIS A 334 -4.58 7.47 -17.37
C HIS A 334 -4.80 6.39 -16.32
N GLY A 335 -5.66 5.41 -16.65
CA GLY A 335 -5.80 4.16 -15.89
C GLY A 335 -6.43 4.35 -14.51
N VAL A 336 -7.38 5.25 -14.37
CA VAL A 336 -8.25 5.33 -13.19
C VAL A 336 -9.03 4.02 -13.07
N ALA A 337 -8.70 3.20 -12.06
CA ALA A 337 -9.22 1.84 -11.91
C ALA A 337 -10.08 1.70 -10.66
N PRO A 338 -11.29 1.12 -10.77
CA PRO A 338 -12.13 0.82 -9.61
C PRO A 338 -11.41 -0.11 -8.62
N GLY A 339 -11.57 0.17 -7.32
CA GLY A 339 -10.94 -0.58 -6.25
C GLY A 339 -9.56 -0.08 -5.83
N GLN A 340 -8.92 0.80 -6.63
CA GLN A 340 -7.73 1.53 -6.19
C GLN A 340 -8.13 2.68 -5.26
N PHE A 341 -7.21 3.08 -4.38
CA PHE A 341 -7.41 4.24 -3.53
C PHE A 341 -6.89 5.51 -4.21
N CYS A 342 -7.76 6.53 -4.26
CA CYS A 342 -7.32 7.89 -4.56
C CYS A 342 -6.93 8.56 -3.25
N VAL A 343 -5.66 8.88 -3.11
CA VAL A 343 -5.09 9.49 -1.91
C VAL A 343 -4.97 10.99 -2.12
N ILE A 344 -5.50 11.75 -1.17
CA ILE A 344 -5.63 13.21 -1.25
C ILE A 344 -4.61 13.88 -0.35
N TYR A 345 -3.95 14.89 -0.90
CA TYR A 345 -2.96 15.71 -0.21
C TYR A 345 -3.30 17.20 -0.32
N ASP A 346 -2.64 18.02 0.51
CA ASP A 346 -2.70 19.47 0.35
C ASP A 346 -2.04 19.92 -0.98
N GLU A 347 -2.23 21.20 -1.32
CA GLU A 347 -1.68 21.76 -2.57
C GLU A 347 -0.15 21.74 -2.63
N GLN A 348 0.53 21.60 -1.49
CA GLN A 348 1.98 21.52 -1.37
C GLN A 348 2.51 20.08 -1.42
N HIS A 349 1.65 19.09 -1.59
CA HIS A 349 1.99 17.65 -1.57
C HIS A 349 2.60 17.16 -0.25
N HIS A 350 2.35 17.89 0.85
CA HIS A 350 3.00 17.64 2.12
C HIS A 350 2.11 16.85 3.09
N ARG A 351 0.88 17.31 3.35
CA ARG A 351 -0.05 16.68 4.28
C ARG A 351 -0.99 15.74 3.55
N CYS A 352 -1.05 14.49 4.00
CA CYS A 352 -2.05 13.53 3.54
C CYS A 352 -3.35 13.72 4.32
N PHE A 353 -4.44 14.02 3.61
CA PHE A 353 -5.77 14.15 4.20
C PHE A 353 -6.47 12.81 4.42
N GLY A 354 -6.15 11.81 3.61
CA GLY A 354 -6.79 10.50 3.60
C GLY A 354 -7.02 9.98 2.19
N SER A 355 -7.91 9.02 2.06
CA SER A 355 -8.19 8.42 0.75
C SER A 355 -9.61 7.87 0.66
N GLY A 356 -10.09 7.71 -0.57
CA GLY A 356 -11.34 7.01 -0.90
C GLY A 356 -11.12 5.98 -2.00
N GLU A 357 -11.93 4.94 -2.00
CA GLU A 357 -11.89 3.91 -3.04
C GLU A 357 -12.51 4.46 -4.33
N ILE A 358 -11.79 4.35 -5.44
CA ILE A 358 -12.27 4.73 -6.77
C ILE A 358 -13.40 3.81 -7.18
N THR A 359 -14.52 4.40 -7.61
CA THR A 359 -15.64 3.71 -8.27
C THR A 359 -15.87 4.30 -9.66
N LEU A 360 -16.56 3.58 -10.54
CA LEU A 360 -16.88 4.04 -11.90
C LEU A 360 -18.36 3.88 -12.19
#